data_450bed75c6785b5cbc56ac3e77fb890c
#
_entry.id   450bed75c6785b5cbc56ac3e77fb890c
#
_cell.length_a   1.000
_cell.length_b   1.000
_cell.length_c   1.000
_cell.angle_alpha   90.00
_cell.angle_beta   90.00
_cell.angle_gamma   90.00
#
_symmetry.space_group_name_H-M   'P 1'
#
loop_
_entity.id
_entity.type
_entity.pdbx_description
1 polymer ?
#
loop_
_entity_poly.entity_id
_entity_poly.type
_entity_poly.pdbx_seq_one_letter_code
_entity_poly.pdbx_strand_id
1 'polypeptide(L)'
;HHPLLDRPFTRCVYRPQIELLDFLRAHDFKTYIVSGGGLDLMRAFAEDVYGIPPEQVIGSSLRTRFEIDGDGVAQLVKLPELHCFDDREAKAQNIALHIGRRPILAFGNSDGDLAMLRYVKTGSGPRLALLLHHDDAAREFAYDRDFFLSPLAEALDKAPDYGLTLLSMKQDWNSIFV
;
A
#
# COMPACT_ATOMS: atom_id res chain seq x y z
N HIS A 1 2.59 -7.46 19.19
CA HIS A 1 3.50 -6.36 19.55
C HIS A 1 4.76 -6.40 18.69
N HIS A 2 5.28 -5.24 18.34
CA HIS A 2 6.55 -5.09 17.66
C HIS A 2 7.69 -5.43 18.64
N PRO A 3 8.63 -6.32 18.26
CA PRO A 3 9.61 -6.89 19.21
C PRO A 3 10.60 -5.86 19.79
N LEU A 4 10.89 -4.79 19.07
CA LEU A 4 11.82 -3.75 19.53
C LEU A 4 11.13 -2.51 20.11
N LEU A 5 9.93 -2.17 19.63
CA LEU A 5 9.23 -0.96 20.03
C LEU A 5 8.23 -1.18 21.16
N ASP A 6 8.02 -2.44 21.55
CA ASP A 6 7.10 -2.89 22.63
C ASP A 6 5.71 -2.25 22.56
N ARG A 7 5.19 -2.08 21.35
CA ARG A 7 3.84 -1.55 21.10
C ARG A 7 3.13 -2.36 20.01
N PRO A 8 1.79 -2.32 19.92
CA PRO A 8 1.04 -2.99 18.86
C PRO A 8 1.51 -2.55 17.48
N PHE A 9 1.52 -3.46 16.50
CA PHE A 9 1.89 -3.12 15.11
C PHE A 9 1.01 -1.99 14.54
N THR A 10 -0.26 -1.91 14.91
CA THR A 10 -1.16 -0.81 14.55
C THR A 10 -0.74 0.56 15.11
N ARG A 11 0.24 0.60 16.00
CA ARG A 11 0.88 1.81 16.53
C ARG A 11 2.27 2.05 15.94
N CYS A 12 2.73 1.17 15.05
CA CYS A 12 3.99 1.34 14.31
C CYS A 12 3.73 1.95 12.94
N VAL A 13 3.01 3.06 12.94
CA VAL A 13 2.59 3.76 11.72
C VAL A 13 3.55 4.91 11.45
N TYR A 14 3.96 5.05 10.21
CA TYR A 14 4.88 6.10 9.80
C TYR A 14 4.20 7.47 9.82
N ARG A 15 4.73 8.38 10.64
CA ARG A 15 4.21 9.75 10.77
C ARG A 15 4.16 10.48 9.43
N PRO A 16 5.19 10.47 8.57
CA PRO A 16 5.13 11.17 7.29
C PRO A 16 4.04 10.64 6.35
N GLN A 17 3.68 9.34 6.47
CA GLN A 17 2.55 8.79 5.70
C GLN A 17 1.20 9.33 6.18
N ILE A 18 1.02 9.43 7.50
CA ILE A 18 -0.20 10.03 8.06
C ILE A 18 -0.31 11.50 7.65
N GLU A 19 0.77 12.27 7.79
CA GLU A 19 0.80 13.68 7.40
C GLU A 19 0.51 13.88 5.90
N LEU A 20 1.06 13.02 5.03
CA LEU A 20 0.75 13.03 3.60
C LEU A 20 -0.73 12.71 3.32
N LEU A 21 -1.28 11.70 4.00
CA LEU A 21 -2.70 11.33 3.84
C LEU A 21 -3.62 12.46 4.30
N ASP A 22 -3.31 13.09 5.43
CA ASP A 22 -4.08 14.24 5.96
C ASP A 22 -4.01 15.44 5.01
N PHE A 23 -2.82 15.75 4.51
CA PHE A 23 -2.61 16.81 3.52
C PHE A 23 -3.42 16.55 2.25
N LEU A 24 -3.39 15.35 1.73
CA LEU A 24 -4.13 15.00 0.51
C LEU A 24 -5.63 15.11 0.71
N ARG A 25 -6.17 14.61 1.83
CA ARG A 25 -7.60 14.71 2.15
C ARG A 25 -8.04 16.16 2.36
N ALA A 26 -7.20 16.99 3.01
CA ALA A 26 -7.49 18.42 3.16
C ALA A 26 -7.56 19.19 1.83
N HIS A 27 -7.06 18.59 0.74
CA HIS A 27 -7.10 19.13 -0.62
C HIS A 27 -8.03 18.32 -1.54
N ASP A 28 -9.04 17.65 -0.97
CA ASP A 28 -10.09 16.91 -1.68
C ASP A 28 -9.60 15.70 -2.51
N PHE A 29 -8.43 15.16 -2.21
CA PHE A 29 -7.98 13.92 -2.81
C PHE A 29 -8.63 12.71 -2.14
N LYS A 30 -9.10 11.76 -2.95
CA LYS A 30 -9.40 10.42 -2.46
C LYS A 30 -8.12 9.61 -2.34
N THR A 31 -7.91 9.01 -1.18
CA THR A 31 -6.74 8.19 -0.86
C THR A 31 -7.12 6.72 -0.80
N TYR A 32 -6.26 5.84 -1.30
CA TYR A 32 -6.50 4.40 -1.37
C TYR A 32 -5.31 3.65 -0.82
N ILE A 33 -5.56 2.51 -0.19
CA ILE A 33 -4.54 1.51 0.08
C ILE A 33 -4.56 0.47 -1.04
N VAL A 34 -3.36 0.11 -1.55
CA VAL A 34 -3.15 -0.94 -2.55
C VAL A 34 -2.04 -1.86 -2.02
N SER A 35 -2.42 -3.04 -1.53
CA SER A 35 -1.54 -3.88 -0.71
C SER A 35 -1.51 -5.33 -1.18
N GLY A 36 -0.32 -5.94 -1.18
CA GLY A 36 -0.15 -7.40 -1.29
C GLY A 36 -0.71 -8.18 -0.09
N GLY A 37 -0.98 -7.50 1.03
CA GLY A 37 -1.62 -8.08 2.21
C GLY A 37 -3.08 -8.42 1.99
N GLY A 38 -3.62 -9.26 2.89
CA GLY A 38 -5.02 -9.69 2.82
C GLY A 38 -6.01 -8.54 2.99
N LEU A 39 -6.92 -8.40 2.04
CA LEU A 39 -7.92 -7.33 1.97
C LEU A 39 -8.71 -7.17 3.27
N ASP A 40 -9.18 -8.28 3.85
CA ASP A 40 -10.01 -8.24 5.06
C ASP A 40 -9.22 -7.80 6.29
N LEU A 41 -7.95 -8.25 6.39
CA LEU A 41 -7.07 -7.82 7.47
C LEU A 41 -6.82 -6.31 7.40
N MET A 42 -6.55 -5.79 6.20
CA MET A 42 -6.33 -4.35 6.00
C MET A 42 -7.57 -3.54 6.35
N ARG A 43 -8.75 -3.98 5.93
CA ARG A 43 -10.02 -3.32 6.22
C ARG A 43 -10.36 -3.25 7.71
N ALA A 44 -9.88 -4.22 8.49
CA ALA A 44 -10.14 -4.26 9.93
C ALA A 44 -9.51 -3.10 10.72
N PHE A 45 -8.52 -2.39 10.15
CA PHE A 45 -7.85 -1.29 10.86
C PHE A 45 -7.56 -0.05 10.00
N ALA A 46 -7.78 -0.11 8.69
CA ALA A 46 -7.40 0.97 7.78
C ALA A 46 -8.11 2.30 8.09
N GLU A 47 -9.38 2.26 8.45
CA GLU A 47 -10.15 3.45 8.77
C GLU A 47 -9.66 4.08 10.08
N ASP A 48 -9.49 3.28 11.13
CA ASP A 48 -9.06 3.77 12.45
C ASP A 48 -7.61 4.29 12.43
N VAL A 49 -6.74 3.65 11.63
CA VAL A 49 -5.30 3.95 11.65
C VAL A 49 -4.92 5.00 10.60
N TYR A 50 -5.50 4.93 9.41
CA TYR A 50 -5.13 5.79 8.27
C TYR A 50 -6.24 6.73 7.81
N GLY A 51 -7.44 6.63 8.38
CA GLY A 51 -8.61 7.38 7.91
C GLY A 51 -9.05 6.99 6.51
N ILE A 52 -8.79 5.74 6.10
CA ILE A 52 -9.13 5.21 4.78
C ILE A 52 -10.26 4.18 4.93
N PRO A 53 -11.47 4.47 4.44
CA PRO A 53 -12.61 3.60 4.63
C PRO A 53 -12.48 2.28 3.85
N PRO A 54 -13.19 1.22 4.25
CA PRO A 54 -13.04 -0.13 3.69
C PRO A 54 -13.16 -0.23 2.17
N GLU A 55 -14.02 0.58 1.55
CA GLU A 55 -14.22 0.63 0.10
C GLU A 55 -13.03 1.26 -0.66
N GLN A 56 -12.13 1.93 0.03
CA GLN A 56 -10.90 2.49 -0.53
C GLN A 56 -9.67 1.61 -0.27
N VAL A 57 -9.88 0.38 0.20
CA VAL A 57 -8.81 -0.61 0.40
C VAL A 57 -8.87 -1.67 -0.69
N ILE A 58 -7.78 -1.81 -1.43
CA ILE A 58 -7.53 -2.84 -2.44
C ILE A 58 -6.45 -3.77 -1.89
N GLY A 59 -6.62 -5.08 -2.03
CA GLY A 59 -5.67 -6.05 -1.48
C GLY A 59 -5.90 -7.46 -1.98
N SER A 60 -5.01 -8.36 -1.58
CA SER A 60 -5.14 -9.78 -1.89
C SER A 60 -6.42 -10.35 -1.29
N SER A 61 -7.13 -11.15 -2.05
CA SER A 61 -8.46 -11.64 -1.67
C SER A 61 -8.63 -13.13 -1.93
N LEU A 62 -9.50 -13.76 -1.14
CA LEU A 62 -9.95 -15.12 -1.33
C LEU A 62 -11.23 -15.17 -2.18
N ARG A 63 -11.47 -16.30 -2.82
CA ARG A 63 -12.74 -16.56 -3.48
C ARG A 63 -13.86 -16.62 -2.44
N THR A 64 -15.05 -16.23 -2.86
CA THR A 64 -16.26 -16.29 -2.05
C THR A 64 -17.32 -17.11 -2.78
N ARG A 65 -18.19 -17.76 -2.02
CA ARG A 65 -19.40 -18.43 -2.49
C ARG A 65 -20.60 -17.80 -1.82
N PHE A 66 -21.62 -17.49 -2.62
CA PHE A 66 -22.91 -17.06 -2.09
C PHE A 66 -23.67 -18.28 -1.59
N GLU A 67 -24.19 -18.19 -0.38
CA GLU A 67 -25.01 -19.23 0.25
C GLU A 67 -26.22 -18.60 0.94
N ILE A 68 -27.30 -19.40 1.05
CA ILE A 68 -28.42 -19.07 1.90
C ILE A 68 -28.45 -20.16 2.97
N ASP A 69 -28.42 -19.79 4.24
CA ASP A 69 -28.46 -20.72 5.36
C ASP A 69 -29.86 -21.29 5.63
N GLY A 70 -29.95 -22.16 6.64
CA GLY A 70 -31.21 -22.83 7.00
C GLY A 70 -32.30 -21.88 7.49
N ASP A 71 -31.95 -20.67 7.89
CA ASP A 71 -32.87 -19.62 8.36
C ASP A 71 -33.22 -18.62 7.24
N GLY A 72 -32.74 -18.84 6.02
CA GLY A 72 -33.00 -18.01 4.86
C GLY A 72 -32.11 -16.76 4.78
N VAL A 73 -31.05 -16.69 5.57
CA VAL A 73 -30.12 -15.56 5.55
C VAL A 73 -29.05 -15.75 4.47
N ALA A 74 -28.92 -14.74 3.59
CA ALA A 74 -27.89 -14.74 2.55
C ALA A 74 -26.54 -14.33 3.12
N GLN A 75 -25.48 -15.07 2.76
CA GLN A 75 -24.12 -14.83 3.22
C GLN A 75 -23.07 -15.12 2.14
N LEU A 76 -21.90 -14.50 2.28
CA LEU A 76 -20.72 -14.79 1.46
C LEU A 76 -19.73 -15.61 2.29
N VAL A 77 -19.54 -16.86 1.92
CA VAL A 77 -18.61 -17.78 2.57
C VAL A 77 -17.25 -17.70 1.85
N LYS A 78 -16.18 -17.46 2.60
CA LYS A 78 -14.82 -17.49 2.05
C LYS A 78 -14.35 -18.91 1.82
N LEU A 79 -13.75 -19.13 0.66
CA LEU A 79 -13.16 -20.40 0.28
C LEU A 79 -11.63 -20.34 0.52
N PRO A 80 -10.98 -21.48 0.78
CA PRO A 80 -9.52 -21.54 0.94
C PRO A 80 -8.79 -21.50 -0.42
N GLU A 81 -9.23 -20.60 -1.29
CA GLU A 81 -8.69 -20.42 -2.64
C GLU A 81 -8.42 -18.94 -2.87
N LEU A 82 -7.23 -18.66 -3.40
CA LEU A 82 -6.86 -17.30 -3.77
C LEU A 82 -7.69 -16.83 -4.96
N HIS A 83 -8.35 -15.68 -4.82
CA HIS A 83 -9.02 -15.00 -5.92
C HIS A 83 -8.05 -14.08 -6.66
N CYS A 84 -7.32 -13.27 -5.90
CA CYS A 84 -6.33 -12.33 -6.42
C CYS A 84 -5.17 -12.17 -5.43
N PHE A 85 -3.94 -12.21 -5.94
CA PHE A 85 -2.76 -11.75 -5.21
C PHE A 85 -2.39 -10.37 -5.74
N ASP A 86 -2.61 -9.33 -4.92
CA ASP A 86 -2.47 -7.92 -5.31
C ASP A 86 -1.02 -7.45 -5.21
N ASP A 87 -0.16 -8.03 -6.04
CA ASP A 87 1.25 -7.71 -6.12
C ASP A 87 1.69 -7.45 -7.56
N ARG A 88 2.74 -6.68 -7.77
CA ARG A 88 3.30 -6.33 -9.09
C ARG A 88 2.25 -5.76 -10.04
N GLU A 89 2.05 -6.37 -11.21
CA GLU A 89 1.10 -5.93 -12.23
C GLU A 89 -0.35 -5.94 -11.74
N ALA A 90 -0.68 -6.86 -10.83
CA ALA A 90 -2.03 -6.94 -10.27
C ALA A 90 -2.43 -5.66 -9.55
N LYS A 91 -1.50 -4.96 -8.88
CA LYS A 91 -1.80 -3.66 -8.26
C LYS A 91 -2.33 -2.64 -9.28
N ALA A 92 -1.67 -2.52 -10.42
CA ALA A 92 -2.11 -1.60 -11.48
C ALA A 92 -3.46 -2.02 -12.09
N GLN A 93 -3.66 -3.33 -12.28
CA GLN A 93 -4.92 -3.90 -12.79
C GLN A 93 -6.08 -3.66 -11.82
N ASN A 94 -5.87 -3.92 -10.54
CA ASN A 94 -6.88 -3.72 -9.50
C ASN A 94 -7.20 -2.24 -9.27
N ILE A 95 -6.22 -1.35 -9.38
CA ILE A 95 -6.47 0.10 -9.40
C ILE A 95 -7.44 0.45 -10.55
N ALA A 96 -7.19 -0.02 -11.75
CA ALA A 96 -8.07 0.23 -12.88
C ALA A 96 -9.47 -0.36 -12.67
N LEU A 97 -9.55 -1.58 -12.14
CA LEU A 97 -10.80 -2.30 -11.90
C LEU A 97 -11.66 -1.63 -10.80
N HIS A 98 -11.06 -1.31 -9.65
CA HIS A 98 -11.80 -0.86 -8.46
C HIS A 98 -11.96 0.66 -8.38
N ILE A 99 -11.00 1.43 -8.91
CA ILE A 99 -11.06 2.90 -8.88
C ILE A 99 -11.68 3.47 -10.16
N GLY A 100 -11.49 2.79 -11.30
CA GLY A 100 -11.99 3.25 -12.61
C GLY A 100 -11.29 4.50 -13.16
N ARG A 101 -10.22 4.96 -12.48
CA ARG A 101 -9.41 6.12 -12.88
C ARG A 101 -7.95 5.84 -12.60
N ARG A 102 -7.07 6.38 -13.45
CA ARG A 102 -5.63 6.35 -13.18
C ARG A 102 -5.30 7.38 -12.10
N PRO A 103 -4.73 7.00 -10.97
CA PRO A 103 -4.31 7.94 -9.92
C PRO A 103 -3.24 8.90 -10.44
N ILE A 104 -3.13 10.06 -9.81
CA ILE A 104 -2.10 11.07 -10.14
C ILE A 104 -0.93 11.06 -9.17
N LEU A 105 -1.07 10.38 -8.04
CA LEU A 105 -0.02 10.14 -7.06
C LEU A 105 -0.03 8.66 -6.66
N ALA A 106 1.16 8.07 -6.53
CA ALA A 106 1.36 6.78 -5.87
C ALA A 106 2.61 6.81 -5.00
N PHE A 107 2.56 6.04 -3.93
CA PHE A 107 3.65 5.86 -2.99
C PHE A 107 3.88 4.36 -2.79
N GLY A 108 5.11 3.91 -2.93
CA GLY A 108 5.50 2.51 -2.77
C GLY A 108 6.87 2.38 -2.14
N ASN A 109 7.29 1.15 -1.81
CA ASN A 109 8.56 0.89 -1.15
C ASN A 109 9.25 -0.41 -1.62
N SER A 110 8.75 -1.03 -2.68
CA SER A 110 9.31 -2.30 -3.16
C SER A 110 9.14 -2.48 -4.67
N ASP A 111 9.81 -3.48 -5.21
CA ASP A 111 9.63 -3.91 -6.61
C ASP A 111 8.19 -4.40 -6.88
N GLY A 112 7.48 -4.86 -5.84
CA GLY A 112 6.06 -5.19 -5.91
C GLY A 112 5.17 -3.99 -6.23
N ASP A 113 5.63 -2.76 -5.96
CA ASP A 113 4.90 -1.52 -6.26
C ASP A 113 5.26 -0.93 -7.63
N LEU A 114 6.31 -1.44 -8.27
CA LEU A 114 6.88 -0.83 -9.48
C LEU A 114 5.85 -0.66 -10.60
N ALA A 115 5.03 -1.68 -10.85
CA ALA A 115 3.99 -1.61 -11.87
C ALA A 115 2.95 -0.50 -11.57
N MET A 116 2.53 -0.38 -10.31
CA MET A 116 1.63 0.70 -9.85
C MET A 116 2.28 2.08 -10.01
N LEU A 117 3.54 2.24 -9.57
CA LEU A 117 4.27 3.51 -9.67
C LEU A 117 4.41 3.95 -11.13
N ARG A 118 4.80 3.04 -12.02
CA ARG A 118 4.92 3.29 -13.46
C ARG A 118 3.56 3.57 -14.09
N TYR A 119 2.52 2.83 -13.70
CA TYR A 119 1.15 3.08 -14.16
C TYR A 119 0.70 4.50 -13.84
N VAL A 120 0.98 4.98 -12.65
CA VAL A 120 0.70 6.37 -12.28
C VAL A 120 1.56 7.33 -13.09
N LYS A 121 2.88 7.16 -13.09
CA LYS A 121 3.85 8.10 -13.66
C LYS A 121 3.68 8.33 -15.15
N THR A 122 3.35 7.30 -15.91
CA THR A 122 3.19 7.37 -17.37
C THR A 122 1.83 7.89 -17.86
N GLY A 123 0.98 8.35 -16.96
CA GLY A 123 -0.29 9.01 -17.31
C GLY A 123 -0.09 10.43 -17.87
N SER A 124 -1.14 11.02 -18.40
CA SER A 124 -1.13 12.40 -18.87
C SER A 124 -1.22 13.41 -17.73
N GLY A 125 -0.66 14.60 -17.91
CA GLY A 125 -0.65 15.69 -16.94
C GLY A 125 0.33 15.51 -15.78
N PRO A 126 0.28 16.39 -14.77
CA PRO A 126 1.17 16.30 -13.61
C PRO A 126 1.00 14.99 -12.84
N ARG A 127 2.10 14.29 -12.58
CA ARG A 127 2.11 12.98 -11.92
C ARG A 127 3.26 12.88 -10.94
N LEU A 128 3.00 12.25 -9.79
CA LEU A 128 4.01 12.01 -8.78
C LEU A 128 4.01 10.52 -8.38
N ALA A 129 5.16 9.89 -8.50
CA ALA A 129 5.38 8.52 -8.04
C ALA A 129 6.56 8.54 -7.07
N LEU A 130 6.27 8.24 -5.81
CA LEU A 130 7.21 8.27 -4.70
C LEU A 130 7.66 6.86 -4.35
N LEU A 131 8.97 6.67 -4.22
CA LEU A 131 9.58 5.40 -3.82
C LEU A 131 10.36 5.60 -2.54
N LEU A 132 9.95 4.92 -1.46
CA LEU A 132 10.64 4.97 -0.18
C LEU A 132 11.78 3.96 -0.15
N HIS A 133 12.96 4.42 0.22
CA HIS A 133 14.09 3.60 0.59
C HIS A 133 14.19 3.51 2.11
N HIS A 134 14.14 2.30 2.64
CA HIS A 134 14.29 2.02 4.08
C HIS A 134 15.77 1.94 4.45
N ASP A 135 16.43 3.10 4.55
CA ASP A 135 17.88 3.23 4.75
C ASP A 135 18.28 3.71 6.16
N ASP A 136 17.34 3.70 7.11
CA ASP A 136 17.58 4.17 8.48
C ASP A 136 17.64 3.05 9.51
N ALA A 137 18.77 2.39 9.60
CA ALA A 137 19.01 1.34 10.59
C ALA A 137 19.07 1.83 12.05
N ALA A 138 19.15 3.15 12.28
CA ALA A 138 19.24 3.71 13.63
C ALA A 138 17.87 3.95 14.27
N ARG A 139 16.88 4.34 13.48
CA ARG A 139 15.52 4.68 13.96
C ARG A 139 14.48 3.63 13.60
N GLU A 140 14.79 2.78 12.60
CA GLU A 140 13.95 1.71 12.10
C GLU A 140 14.84 0.59 11.53
N PHE A 141 14.31 -0.42 10.84
CA PHE A 141 15.09 -1.43 10.14
C PHE A 141 15.46 -0.93 8.74
N ALA A 142 16.77 -0.97 8.41
CA ALA A 142 17.19 -0.79 7.03
C ALA A 142 17.07 -2.10 6.26
N TYR A 143 16.42 -2.06 5.12
CA TYR A 143 16.29 -3.19 4.19
C TYR A 143 16.03 -2.69 2.77
N ASP A 144 16.53 -3.42 1.80
CA ASP A 144 16.31 -3.16 0.39
C ASP A 144 16.36 -4.44 -0.47
N ARG A 145 17.46 -4.69 -1.17
CA ARG A 145 17.61 -5.76 -2.18
C ARG A 145 17.47 -7.17 -1.62
N ASP A 146 17.94 -7.38 -0.42
CA ASP A 146 18.05 -8.71 0.22
C ASP A 146 16.79 -9.08 1.03
N PHE A 147 15.80 -8.19 1.07
CA PHE A 147 14.57 -8.48 1.79
C PHE A 147 13.65 -9.41 0.99
N PHE A 148 13.68 -10.70 1.32
CA PHE A 148 13.06 -11.76 0.52
C PHE A 148 11.54 -11.62 0.31
N LEU A 149 10.82 -11.00 1.26
CA LEU A 149 9.36 -10.82 1.14
C LEU A 149 8.97 -9.69 0.20
N SER A 150 9.78 -8.65 0.13
CA SER A 150 9.46 -7.44 -0.62
C SER A 150 10.75 -6.71 -0.99
N PRO A 151 11.55 -7.26 -1.93
CA PRO A 151 12.82 -6.65 -2.31
C PRO A 151 12.60 -5.28 -2.97
N LEU A 152 13.56 -4.40 -2.76
CA LEU A 152 13.69 -3.12 -3.44
C LEU A 152 15.00 -3.11 -4.22
N ALA A 153 15.01 -3.61 -5.44
CA ALA A 153 16.19 -3.73 -6.28
C ALA A 153 16.01 -3.00 -7.60
N GLU A 154 15.14 -3.49 -8.48
CA GLU A 154 14.90 -2.89 -9.80
C GLU A 154 14.36 -1.46 -9.66
N ALA A 155 13.38 -1.26 -8.78
CA ALA A 155 12.80 0.07 -8.58
C ALA A 155 13.84 1.08 -8.09
N LEU A 156 14.77 0.66 -7.22
CA LEU A 156 15.85 1.52 -6.71
C LEU A 156 16.86 1.85 -7.83
N ASP A 157 17.31 0.83 -8.60
CA ASP A 157 18.31 1.02 -9.67
C ASP A 157 17.76 1.85 -10.81
N LYS A 158 16.48 1.73 -11.10
CA LYS A 158 15.81 2.32 -12.24
C LYS A 158 14.91 3.52 -11.90
N ALA A 159 14.93 3.97 -10.65
CA ALA A 159 14.10 5.09 -10.23
C ALA A 159 14.22 6.33 -11.15
N PRO A 160 15.43 6.80 -11.54
CA PRO A 160 15.57 7.93 -12.46
C PRO A 160 15.00 7.64 -13.86
N ASP A 161 15.25 6.45 -14.40
CA ASP A 161 14.79 6.04 -15.74
C ASP A 161 13.26 6.00 -15.82
N TYR A 162 12.61 5.59 -14.73
CA TYR A 162 11.16 5.53 -14.61
C TYR A 162 10.53 6.84 -14.12
N GLY A 163 11.35 7.86 -13.86
CA GLY A 163 10.93 9.17 -13.35
C GLY A 163 10.32 9.10 -11.95
N LEU A 164 10.73 8.13 -11.13
CA LEU A 164 10.31 8.02 -9.74
C LEU A 164 11.09 9.02 -8.88
N THR A 165 10.43 9.55 -7.86
CA THR A 165 11.08 10.37 -6.83
C THR A 165 11.46 9.46 -5.67
N LEU A 166 12.76 9.25 -5.49
CA LEU A 166 13.30 8.48 -4.39
C LEU A 166 13.28 9.30 -3.09
N LEU A 167 12.77 8.71 -2.02
CA LEU A 167 12.79 9.27 -0.67
C LEU A 167 13.67 8.39 0.22
N SER A 168 14.61 9.01 0.93
CA SER A 168 15.43 8.36 1.95
C SER A 168 14.76 8.52 3.31
N MET A 169 14.42 7.42 3.96
CA MET A 169 13.87 7.49 5.32
C MET A 169 14.83 8.20 6.27
N LYS A 170 16.13 8.00 6.09
CA LYS A 170 17.17 8.60 6.93
C LYS A 170 17.34 10.09 6.72
N GLN A 171 17.27 10.56 5.47
CA GLN A 171 17.60 11.95 5.10
C GLN A 171 16.38 12.85 5.03
N ASP A 172 15.24 12.31 4.56
CA ASP A 172 14.05 13.10 4.26
C ASP A 172 13.01 13.10 5.38
N TRP A 173 13.09 12.12 6.31
CA TRP A 173 12.13 11.98 7.39
C TRP A 173 12.67 12.51 8.73
N ASN A 174 12.01 13.51 9.26
CA ASN A 174 12.37 14.08 10.57
C ASN A 174 11.98 13.14 11.73
N SER A 175 10.84 12.46 11.62
CA SER A 175 10.39 11.43 12.57
C SER A 175 9.91 10.20 11.82
N ILE A 176 10.01 9.02 12.45
CA ILE A 176 9.58 7.75 11.82
C ILE A 176 8.13 7.45 12.19
N PHE A 177 7.86 7.26 13.48
CA PHE A 177 6.56 6.80 13.95
C PHE A 177 5.70 7.91 14.57
N VAL A 178 4.39 7.66 14.59
CA VAL A 178 3.39 8.47 15.27
C VAL A 178 3.51 8.37 16.79
#